data_5f06516cbf5834917dcceb1a08731cd9
#
_entry.id   5f06516cbf5834917dcceb1a08731cd9
#
_cell.length_a   1.000
_cell.length_b   1.000
_cell.length_c   1.000
_cell.angle_alpha   90.00
_cell.angle_beta   90.00
_cell.angle_gamma   90.00
#
_symmetry.space_group_name_H-M   'P 1'
#
loop_
_entity.id
_entity.type
_entity.pdbx_description
1 polymer ?
#
loop_
_entity_poly.entity_id
_entity_poly.type
_entity_poly.pdbx_seq_one_letter_code
_entity_poly.pdbx_strand_id
1 'polypeptide(L)'
;MRKMMKKAIALGLIATMSMSAATIVHAEDKVTLRVLNWGNTDEEKIANDAIARFNEENPNVKVEQTCVPVESWSDFIQKWITMSTSGEAPDVISLGLEAVNMAVSNDLLLPLDDIIAGDEELTAKKDQYAPSLLD
;
A
#
# COMPACT_ATOMS: atom_id res chain seq x y z
N MET A 1 -65.39 59.64 6.75
CA MET A 1 -64.14 60.06 7.43
C MET A 1 -63.83 59.10 8.56
N ARG A 2 -62.83 58.26 8.45
CA ARG A 2 -61.98 57.75 9.52
C ARG A 2 -61.15 56.61 8.96
N LYS A 3 -59.94 56.90 8.63
CA LYS A 3 -58.91 55.92 8.22
C LYS A 3 -58.51 55.14 9.47
N MET A 4 -58.72 53.84 9.48
CA MET A 4 -58.15 53.02 10.48
C MET A 4 -56.96 52.30 9.83
N MET A 5 -55.77 52.68 10.24
CA MET A 5 -54.51 52.06 9.92
C MET A 5 -54.41 50.69 10.63
N LYS A 6 -54.44 49.65 9.87
CA LYS A 6 -54.13 48.33 10.39
C LYS A 6 -52.59 48.13 10.38
N LYS A 7 -52.01 48.10 11.56
CA LYS A 7 -50.61 47.74 11.76
C LYS A 7 -50.45 46.22 11.52
N ALA A 8 -49.81 45.87 10.44
CA ALA A 8 -49.40 44.51 10.23
C ALA A 8 -48.10 44.27 11.01
N ILE A 9 -48.15 43.35 11.96
CA ILE A 9 -46.97 42.86 12.68
C ILE A 9 -46.39 41.77 11.79
N ALA A 10 -45.27 42.08 11.13
CA ALA A 10 -44.48 41.06 10.42
C ALA A 10 -43.65 40.29 11.45
N LEU A 11 -44.05 39.06 11.71
CA LEU A 11 -43.25 38.10 12.50
C LEU A 11 -42.14 37.56 11.60
N GLY A 12 -40.94 38.08 11.77
CA GLY A 12 -39.75 37.57 11.06
C GLY A 12 -39.35 36.21 11.61
N LEU A 13 -39.59 35.15 10.83
CA LEU A 13 -39.09 33.83 11.09
C LEU A 13 -37.62 33.79 10.64
N ILE A 14 -36.68 33.92 11.58
CA ILE A 14 -35.25 33.71 11.33
C ILE A 14 -35.05 32.20 11.27
N ALA A 15 -35.03 31.66 10.07
CA ALA A 15 -34.57 30.30 9.82
C ALA A 15 -33.03 30.26 9.93
N THR A 16 -32.53 29.85 11.08
CA THR A 16 -31.12 29.52 11.23
C THR A 16 -30.84 28.22 10.44
N MET A 17 -30.35 28.39 9.23
CA MET A 17 -29.74 27.27 8.49
C MET A 17 -28.45 26.88 9.21
N SER A 18 -28.53 25.83 10.02
CA SER A 18 -27.36 25.12 10.52
C SER A 18 -26.69 24.49 9.31
N MET A 19 -25.70 25.15 8.75
CA MET A 19 -24.75 24.51 7.81
C MET A 19 -23.94 23.51 8.62
N SER A 20 -24.43 22.28 8.67
CA SER A 20 -23.60 21.15 9.04
C SER A 20 -22.50 21.08 7.99
N ALA A 21 -21.30 21.51 8.35
CA ALA A 21 -20.10 21.22 7.58
C ALA A 21 -19.96 19.69 7.61
N ALA A 22 -20.47 19.03 6.58
CA ALA A 22 -20.12 17.66 6.33
C ALA A 22 -18.61 17.66 6.06
N THR A 23 -17.82 17.27 7.05
CA THR A 23 -16.43 16.90 6.82
C THR A 23 -16.48 15.76 5.82
N ILE A 24 -16.12 16.06 4.58
CA ILE A 24 -15.83 15.02 3.59
C ILE A 24 -14.60 14.33 4.13
N VAL A 25 -14.81 13.23 4.85
CA VAL A 25 -13.76 12.27 5.13
C VAL A 25 -13.42 11.71 3.75
N HIS A 26 -12.34 12.19 3.16
CA HIS A 26 -11.73 11.51 2.04
C HIS A 26 -11.35 10.14 2.61
N ALA A 27 -12.04 9.10 2.17
CA ALA A 27 -11.52 7.76 2.31
C ALA A 27 -10.20 7.79 1.53
N GLU A 28 -9.08 7.75 2.23
CA GLU A 28 -7.79 7.56 1.58
C GLU A 28 -7.93 6.28 0.76
N ASP A 29 -7.68 6.38 -0.54
CA ASP A 29 -7.72 5.24 -1.44
C ASP A 29 -6.77 4.18 -0.89
N LYS A 30 -7.30 2.99 -0.60
CA LYS A 30 -6.48 1.91 -0.08
C LYS A 30 -5.43 1.54 -1.11
N VAL A 31 -4.17 1.60 -0.70
CA VAL A 31 -3.06 1.11 -1.51
C VAL A 31 -3.07 -0.43 -1.45
N THR A 32 -3.03 -1.08 -2.60
CA THR A 32 -2.84 -2.53 -2.66
C THR A 32 -1.40 -2.82 -3.03
N LEU A 33 -0.70 -3.56 -2.16
CA LEU A 33 0.66 -4.06 -2.40
C LEU A 33 0.58 -5.54 -2.77
N ARG A 34 1.11 -5.90 -3.93
CA ARG A 34 1.23 -7.27 -4.39
C ARG A 34 2.58 -7.83 -3.99
N VAL A 35 2.57 -8.92 -3.24
CA VAL A 35 3.78 -9.59 -2.76
C VAL A 35 3.90 -10.95 -3.45
N LEU A 36 5.05 -11.22 -4.04
CA LEU A 36 5.37 -12.51 -4.64
C LEU A 36 6.40 -13.24 -3.79
N ASN A 37 6.03 -14.37 -3.25
CA ASN A 37 6.89 -15.20 -2.44
C ASN A 37 7.11 -16.57 -3.10
N TRP A 38 8.29 -17.09 -2.90
CA TRP A 38 8.59 -18.49 -3.10
C TRP A 38 8.33 -19.26 -1.81
N GLY A 39 7.74 -20.47 -1.89
CA GLY A 39 7.55 -21.28 -0.70
C GLY A 39 6.50 -22.40 -0.88
N ASN A 40 6.39 -23.20 0.17
CA ASN A 40 5.38 -24.24 0.30
C ASN A 40 4.16 -23.71 1.10
N THR A 41 3.16 -24.58 1.30
CA THR A 41 1.91 -24.24 2.00
C THR A 41 2.12 -23.77 3.44
N ASP A 42 3.12 -24.30 4.15
CA ASP A 42 3.38 -23.90 5.54
C ASP A 42 4.01 -22.50 5.59
N GLU A 43 4.93 -22.21 4.68
CA GLU A 43 5.55 -20.90 4.52
C GLU A 43 4.54 -19.85 4.06
N GLU A 44 3.64 -20.21 3.14
CA GLU A 44 2.52 -19.36 2.74
C GLU A 44 1.63 -19.00 3.94
N LYS A 45 1.32 -19.97 4.79
CA LYS A 45 0.52 -19.72 5.98
C LYS A 45 1.19 -18.76 6.95
N ILE A 46 2.49 -18.96 7.21
CA ILE A 46 3.29 -18.07 8.10
C ILE A 46 3.27 -16.64 7.56
N ALA A 47 3.47 -16.47 6.25
CA ALA A 47 3.44 -15.16 5.62
C ALA A 47 2.04 -14.52 5.68
N ASN A 48 0.97 -15.29 5.46
CA ASN A 48 -0.40 -14.81 5.60
C ASN A 48 -0.72 -14.36 7.03
N ASP A 49 -0.23 -15.06 8.05
CA ASP A 49 -0.39 -14.66 9.45
C ASP A 49 0.36 -13.34 9.75
N ALA A 50 1.51 -13.11 9.12
CA ALA A 50 2.24 -11.83 9.23
C ALA A 50 1.53 -10.69 8.50
N ILE A 51 1.01 -10.96 7.29
CA ILE A 51 0.24 -10.01 6.48
C ILE A 51 -1.05 -9.58 7.21
N ALA A 52 -1.73 -10.51 7.87
CA ALA A 52 -2.92 -10.19 8.64
C ALA A 52 -2.62 -9.15 9.73
N ARG A 53 -1.55 -9.34 10.50
CA ARG A 53 -1.11 -8.37 11.52
C ARG A 53 -0.72 -7.03 10.90
N PHE A 54 0.01 -7.04 9.80
CA PHE A 54 0.39 -5.82 9.08
C PHE A 54 -0.84 -5.02 8.63
N ASN A 55 -1.84 -5.69 8.05
CA ASN A 55 -3.08 -5.06 7.59
C ASN A 55 -3.92 -4.49 8.76
N GLU A 56 -3.88 -5.09 9.95
CA GLU A 56 -4.52 -4.55 11.16
C GLU A 56 -3.85 -3.25 11.62
N GLU A 57 -2.52 -3.19 11.56
CA GLU A 57 -1.73 -2.01 11.93
C GLU A 57 -1.77 -0.91 10.86
N ASN A 58 -2.04 -1.27 9.59
CA ASN A 58 -2.03 -0.38 8.44
C ASN A 58 -3.35 -0.46 7.64
N PRO A 59 -4.46 0.08 8.15
CA PRO A 59 -5.79 -0.09 7.56
C PRO A 59 -5.95 0.50 6.15
N ASN A 60 -5.04 1.41 5.75
CA ASN A 60 -5.02 2.03 4.42
C ASN A 60 -4.20 1.23 3.40
N VAL A 61 -3.56 0.14 3.83
CA VAL A 61 -2.78 -0.74 2.96
C VAL A 61 -3.41 -2.13 2.95
N LYS A 62 -3.58 -2.69 1.77
CA LYS A 62 -3.97 -4.09 1.58
C LYS A 62 -2.81 -4.84 0.96
N VAL A 63 -2.31 -5.85 1.63
CA VAL A 63 -1.30 -6.74 1.07
C VAL A 63 -1.98 -7.96 0.45
N GLU A 64 -1.68 -8.24 -0.82
CA GLU A 64 -2.10 -9.43 -1.55
C GLU A 64 -0.86 -10.28 -1.86
N GLN A 65 -0.81 -11.47 -1.28
CA GLN A 65 0.29 -12.39 -1.49
C GLN A 65 -0.02 -13.43 -2.55
N THR A 66 0.95 -13.70 -3.40
CA THR A 66 1.03 -14.91 -4.24
C THR A 66 2.22 -15.73 -3.79
N CYS A 67 1.99 -16.94 -3.30
CA CYS A 67 3.05 -17.89 -2.99
C CYS A 67 3.17 -18.91 -4.12
N VAL A 68 4.37 -19.10 -4.64
CA VAL A 68 4.60 -19.97 -5.79
C VAL A 68 5.52 -21.11 -5.37
N PRO A 69 5.00 -22.34 -5.33
CA PRO A 69 5.86 -23.51 -5.18
C PRO A 69 6.55 -23.79 -6.51
N VAL A 70 7.84 -23.57 -6.55
CA VAL A 70 8.69 -23.89 -7.72
C VAL A 70 9.91 -24.68 -7.27
N GLU A 71 10.46 -25.44 -8.21
CA GLU A 71 11.63 -26.28 -7.95
C GLU A 71 12.96 -25.55 -8.23
N SER A 72 12.90 -24.41 -8.92
CA SER A 72 14.10 -23.64 -9.29
C SER A 72 13.85 -22.14 -9.32
N TRP A 73 14.91 -21.35 -9.11
CA TRP A 73 14.87 -19.90 -9.28
C TRP A 73 14.58 -19.48 -10.72
N SER A 74 14.98 -20.28 -11.70
CA SER A 74 14.66 -20.01 -13.11
C SER A 74 13.16 -20.04 -13.35
N ASP A 75 12.44 -21.02 -12.80
CA ASP A 75 10.98 -21.13 -12.93
C ASP A 75 10.28 -19.99 -12.19
N PHE A 76 10.81 -19.60 -11.03
CA PHE A 76 10.29 -18.48 -10.27
C PHE A 76 10.43 -17.16 -11.04
N ILE A 77 11.60 -16.87 -11.59
CA ILE A 77 11.85 -15.67 -12.42
C ILE A 77 10.95 -15.69 -13.67
N GLN A 78 10.80 -16.83 -14.33
CA GLN A 78 9.90 -16.95 -15.48
C GLN A 78 8.44 -16.66 -15.11
N LYS A 79 7.98 -17.12 -13.95
CA LYS A 79 6.66 -16.81 -13.42
C LYS A 79 6.52 -15.31 -13.17
N TRP A 80 7.50 -14.69 -12.53
CA TRP A 80 7.53 -13.25 -12.28
C TRP A 80 7.46 -12.43 -13.58
N ILE A 81 8.30 -12.77 -14.58
CA ILE A 81 8.26 -12.12 -15.90
C ILE A 81 6.87 -12.23 -16.51
N THR A 82 6.25 -13.42 -16.43
CA THR A 82 4.90 -13.63 -16.94
C THR A 82 3.86 -12.75 -16.24
N MET A 83 3.89 -12.65 -14.93
CA MET A 83 3.02 -11.77 -14.15
C MET A 83 3.24 -10.31 -14.52
N SER A 84 4.49 -9.88 -14.65
CA SER A 84 4.83 -8.50 -15.01
C SER A 84 4.32 -8.12 -16.42
N THR A 85 4.42 -9.04 -17.36
CA THR A 85 3.94 -8.80 -18.74
C THR A 85 2.42 -8.85 -18.89
N SER A 86 1.72 -9.53 -17.98
CA SER A 86 0.25 -9.58 -17.95
C SER A 86 -0.40 -8.42 -17.17
N GLY A 87 0.39 -7.50 -16.62
CA GLY A 87 -0.12 -6.38 -15.81
C GLY A 87 -0.38 -6.75 -14.34
N GLU A 88 0.12 -7.90 -13.91
CA GLU A 88 0.02 -8.39 -12.53
C GLU A 88 1.38 -8.36 -11.81
N ALA A 89 2.24 -7.41 -12.17
CA ALA A 89 3.56 -7.26 -11.56
C ALA A 89 3.46 -7.16 -10.04
N PRO A 90 4.29 -7.88 -9.28
CA PRO A 90 4.39 -7.67 -7.84
C PRO A 90 5.12 -6.36 -7.53
N ASP A 91 4.74 -5.72 -6.43
CA ASP A 91 5.41 -4.54 -5.88
C ASP A 91 6.59 -4.93 -4.99
N VAL A 92 6.48 -6.07 -4.32
CA VAL A 92 7.50 -6.64 -3.43
C VAL A 92 7.72 -8.11 -3.76
N ILE A 93 8.96 -8.53 -3.75
CA ILE A 93 9.32 -9.91 -4.04
C ILE A 93 10.35 -10.44 -3.06
N SER A 94 10.20 -11.72 -2.68
CA SER A 94 11.19 -12.43 -1.88
C SER A 94 12.10 -13.24 -2.80
N LEU A 95 13.40 -12.93 -2.80
CA LEU A 95 14.40 -13.59 -3.62
C LEU A 95 15.49 -14.24 -2.77
N GLY A 96 15.93 -15.42 -3.20
CA GLY A 96 17.21 -15.96 -2.76
C GLY A 96 18.37 -15.25 -3.46
N LEU A 97 19.52 -15.25 -2.82
CA LEU A 97 20.74 -14.60 -3.34
C LEU A 97 21.09 -15.07 -4.76
N GLU A 98 20.86 -16.35 -5.05
CA GLU A 98 21.15 -16.95 -6.36
C GLU A 98 20.30 -16.33 -7.49
N ALA A 99 19.10 -15.86 -7.17
CA ALA A 99 18.19 -15.29 -8.14
C ALA A 99 18.41 -13.78 -8.38
N VAL A 100 19.12 -13.08 -7.51
CA VAL A 100 19.34 -11.63 -7.61
C VAL A 100 19.99 -11.25 -8.94
N ASN A 101 21.06 -11.94 -9.34
CA ASN A 101 21.72 -11.66 -10.61
C ASN A 101 20.81 -11.88 -11.83
N MET A 102 19.93 -12.87 -11.76
CA MET A 102 18.93 -13.10 -12.82
C MET A 102 17.91 -11.98 -12.88
N ALA A 103 17.43 -11.53 -11.72
CA ALA A 103 16.47 -10.44 -11.62
C ALA A 103 17.06 -9.10 -12.13
N VAL A 104 18.28 -8.77 -11.73
CA VAL A 104 19.00 -7.57 -12.21
C VAL A 104 19.24 -7.64 -13.72
N SER A 105 19.67 -8.78 -14.24
CA SER A 105 19.95 -8.95 -15.69
C SER A 105 18.70 -8.85 -16.57
N ASN A 106 17.50 -8.96 -15.97
CA ASN A 106 16.21 -8.83 -16.65
C ASN A 106 15.50 -7.50 -16.32
N ASP A 107 16.19 -6.55 -15.68
CA ASP A 107 15.63 -5.23 -15.28
C ASP A 107 14.34 -5.34 -14.45
N LEU A 108 14.26 -6.35 -13.56
CA LEU A 108 13.08 -6.62 -12.76
C LEU A 108 13.09 -5.92 -11.39
N LEU A 109 14.20 -5.33 -11.00
CA LEU A 109 14.39 -4.68 -9.70
C LEU A 109 14.64 -3.19 -9.89
N LEU A 110 14.10 -2.38 -8.95
CA LEU A 110 14.40 -0.96 -8.85
C LEU A 110 15.56 -0.74 -7.86
N PRO A 111 16.50 0.17 -8.15
CA PRO A 111 17.47 0.63 -7.16
C PRO A 111 16.74 1.29 -5.98
N LEU A 112 17.16 1.00 -4.77
CA LEU A 112 16.53 1.56 -3.55
C LEU A 112 17.37 2.66 -2.90
N ASP A 113 18.55 2.97 -3.42
CA ASP A 113 19.50 3.91 -2.80
C ASP A 113 18.90 5.28 -2.53
N ASP A 114 18.25 5.88 -3.54
CA ASP A 114 17.63 7.20 -3.42
C ASP A 114 16.44 7.20 -2.46
N ILE A 115 15.67 6.10 -2.43
CA ILE A 115 14.52 5.93 -1.53
C ILE A 115 15.03 5.82 -0.09
N ILE A 116 16.04 5.00 0.15
CA ILE A 116 16.64 4.82 1.48
C ILE A 116 17.28 6.11 1.96
N ALA A 117 18.02 6.82 1.09
CA ALA A 117 18.67 8.08 1.44
C ALA A 117 17.68 9.22 1.72
N GLY A 118 16.47 9.15 1.16
CA GLY A 118 15.40 10.12 1.38
C GLY A 118 14.57 9.88 2.64
N ASP A 119 14.79 8.77 3.36
CA ASP A 119 14.03 8.36 4.53
C ASP A 119 14.96 8.08 5.73
N GLU A 120 14.81 8.88 6.79
CA GLU A 120 15.66 8.78 7.99
C GLU A 120 15.49 7.43 8.71
N GLU A 121 14.28 6.86 8.74
CA GLU A 121 14.02 5.58 9.38
C GLU A 121 14.67 4.43 8.60
N LEU A 122 14.54 4.43 7.28
CA LEU A 122 15.18 3.43 6.43
C LEU A 122 16.71 3.52 6.51
N THR A 123 17.26 4.74 6.51
CA THR A 123 18.71 4.96 6.68
C THR A 123 19.18 4.40 8.02
N ALA A 124 18.49 4.70 9.12
CA ALA A 124 18.83 4.18 10.44
C ALA A 124 18.73 2.65 10.53
N LYS A 125 17.78 2.04 9.83
CA LYS A 125 17.67 0.58 9.73
C LYS A 125 18.79 -0.02 8.91
N LYS A 126 19.17 0.59 7.78
CA LYS A 126 20.29 0.16 6.95
C LYS A 126 21.57 0.05 7.77
N ASP A 127 21.85 1.03 8.63
CA ASP A 127 23.04 1.06 9.47
C ASP A 127 23.12 -0.07 10.52
N GLN A 128 22.01 -0.80 10.72
CA GLN A 128 21.96 -1.95 11.62
C GLN A 128 22.36 -3.27 10.93
N TYR A 129 22.45 -3.29 9.61
CA TYR A 129 22.88 -4.47 8.86
C TYR A 129 24.40 -4.58 8.83
N ALA A 130 24.90 -5.80 8.75
CA ALA A 130 26.32 -6.02 8.54
C ALA A 130 26.74 -5.42 7.18
N PRO A 131 27.86 -4.69 7.08
CA PRO A 131 28.31 -4.09 5.82
C PRO A 131 28.40 -5.11 4.66
N SER A 132 28.80 -6.34 4.94
CA SER A 132 28.86 -7.43 3.95
C SER A 132 27.50 -7.87 3.35
N LEU A 133 26.39 -7.34 3.86
CA LEU A 133 25.05 -7.59 3.31
C LEU A 133 24.58 -6.40 2.43
N LEU A 134 25.34 -5.32 2.39
CA LEU A 134 24.99 -4.09 1.69
C LEU A 134 25.88 -3.84 0.47
N ASP A 135 26.97 -4.62 0.31
CA ASP A 135 27.89 -4.64 -0.82
C ASP A 135 27.43 -5.70 -1.84
#